data_9e1a1fb4b373a099c485953b7c489242
#
_entry.id   9e1a1fb4b373a099c485953b7c489242
#
_cell.length_a   1.000
_cell.length_b   1.000
_cell.length_c   1.000
_cell.angle_alpha   90.00
_cell.angle_beta   90.00
_cell.angle_gamma   90.00
#
_symmetry.space_group_name_H-M   'P 1'
#
loop_
_entity.id
_entity.type
_entity.pdbx_description
1 polymer ?
#
loop_
_entity_poly.entity_id
_entity_poly.type
_entity_poly.pdbx_seq_one_letter_code
_entity_poly.pdbx_strand_id
1 'polypeptide(L)'
;NFRGTRFTNAHETLLWCTTSRKAKYTFNYQNLKELNEGKQMRSDWHIPICAGKERLRESNNQRSHPTQKPEALLYRILLASSQKGDLILDPFLGSGTTAVMAKKLQRNFIGIEQDKEYIKLAKKRLKQTKVLEDEVVTMTKSRKDLPKVPFGELVEQGIIPPGAVLT
;
A
#
# COMPACT_ATOMS: atom_id res chain seq x y z
N ASN A 1 -0.19 -2.33 -27.04
CA ASN A 1 -0.30 -2.97 -28.37
C ASN A 1 -0.05 -1.94 -29.47
N PHE A 2 1.23 -1.80 -29.87
CA PHE A 2 1.61 -0.81 -30.91
C PHE A 2 1.09 -1.19 -32.33
N ARG A 3 0.74 -2.48 -32.57
CA ARG A 3 0.14 -2.92 -33.84
C ARG A 3 -1.34 -2.58 -33.98
N GLY A 4 -2.01 -2.11 -32.93
CA GLY A 4 -3.42 -1.73 -32.96
C GLY A 4 -4.42 -2.87 -33.23
N THR A 5 -4.00 -4.14 -33.11
CA THR A 5 -4.80 -5.32 -33.45
C THR A 5 -5.69 -5.84 -32.33
N ARG A 6 -5.55 -5.31 -31.11
CA ARG A 6 -6.32 -5.69 -29.92
C ARG A 6 -6.28 -4.59 -28.88
N PHE A 7 -7.15 -4.66 -27.87
CA PHE A 7 -7.07 -3.79 -26.70
C PHE A 7 -5.76 -4.01 -25.93
N THR A 8 -5.21 -2.95 -25.39
CA THR A 8 -4.04 -3.01 -24.50
C THR A 8 -4.48 -3.43 -23.11
N ASN A 9 -3.76 -4.37 -22.48
CA ASN A 9 -4.02 -4.73 -21.09
C ASN A 9 -3.77 -3.50 -20.21
N ALA A 10 -4.78 -3.12 -19.44
CA ALA A 10 -4.75 -1.92 -18.60
C ALA A 10 -4.84 -2.22 -17.10
N HIS A 11 -4.88 -3.50 -16.70
CA HIS A 11 -4.99 -3.88 -15.29
C HIS A 11 -4.11 -5.08 -14.95
N GLU A 12 -3.75 -5.18 -13.68
CA GLU A 12 -3.17 -6.37 -13.04
C GLU A 12 -4.14 -6.82 -11.93
N THR A 13 -4.25 -8.13 -11.72
CA THR A 13 -5.12 -8.69 -10.69
C THR A 13 -4.30 -9.10 -9.48
N LEU A 14 -4.73 -8.66 -8.29
CA LEU A 14 -4.21 -9.12 -7.01
C LEU A 14 -5.12 -10.20 -6.46
N LEU A 15 -4.54 -11.33 -6.07
CA LEU A 15 -5.24 -12.41 -5.38
C LEU A 15 -4.99 -12.28 -3.89
N TRP A 16 -6.06 -12.20 -3.10
CA TRP A 16 -6.00 -12.23 -1.66
C TRP A 16 -6.44 -13.61 -1.17
N CYS A 17 -5.51 -14.33 -0.59
CA CYS A 17 -5.72 -15.71 -0.16
C CYS A 17 -5.50 -15.86 1.35
N THR A 18 -6.15 -16.86 1.94
CA THR A 18 -5.92 -17.31 3.30
C THR A 18 -5.55 -18.80 3.30
N THR A 19 -4.89 -19.26 4.34
CA THR A 19 -4.47 -20.67 4.47
C THR A 19 -5.64 -21.66 4.55
N SER A 20 -6.81 -21.21 5.01
CA SER A 20 -8.06 -21.98 5.05
C SER A 20 -9.26 -21.07 5.16
N ARG A 21 -10.47 -21.59 4.94
CA ARG A 21 -11.73 -20.85 5.11
C ARG A 21 -11.97 -20.34 6.54
N LYS A 22 -11.35 -20.98 7.53
CA LYS A 22 -11.46 -20.63 8.96
C LYS A 22 -10.27 -19.83 9.47
N ALA A 23 -9.29 -19.54 8.62
CA ALA A 23 -8.12 -18.78 9.02
C ALA A 23 -8.52 -17.37 9.45
N LYS A 24 -7.98 -16.93 10.58
CA LYS A 24 -8.05 -15.51 10.97
C LYS A 24 -7.11 -14.73 10.07
N TYR A 25 -7.57 -13.58 9.61
CA TYR A 25 -6.77 -12.66 8.80
C TYR A 25 -6.95 -11.23 9.29
N THR A 26 -5.97 -10.41 9.03
CA THR A 26 -6.03 -8.97 9.27
C THR A 26 -6.66 -8.27 8.07
N PHE A 27 -7.64 -7.40 8.32
CA PHE A 27 -8.14 -6.45 7.34
C PHE A 27 -8.42 -5.10 8.01
N ASN A 28 -7.55 -4.15 7.76
CA ASN A 28 -7.59 -2.84 8.41
C ASN A 28 -8.54 -1.88 7.69
N TYR A 29 -9.85 -2.14 7.82
CA TYR A 29 -10.90 -1.39 7.14
C TYR A 29 -10.82 0.12 7.37
N GLN A 30 -10.61 0.56 8.62
CA GLN A 30 -10.57 1.99 8.94
C GLN A 30 -9.38 2.70 8.30
N ASN A 31 -8.20 2.10 8.33
CA ASN A 31 -7.00 2.66 7.68
C ASN A 31 -7.21 2.84 6.18
N LEU A 32 -7.87 1.86 5.54
CA LEU A 32 -8.18 1.94 4.12
C LEU A 32 -9.24 3.01 3.83
N LYS A 33 -10.21 3.19 4.72
CA LYS A 33 -11.23 4.22 4.62
C LYS A 33 -10.63 5.62 4.75
N GLU A 34 -9.71 5.81 5.69
CA GLU A 34 -8.99 7.07 5.88
C GLU A 34 -8.12 7.38 4.67
N LEU A 35 -7.40 6.38 4.14
CA LEU A 35 -6.61 6.51 2.91
C LEU A 35 -7.49 6.87 1.69
N ASN A 36 -8.78 6.60 1.74
CA ASN A 36 -9.76 6.85 0.69
C ASN A 36 -10.79 7.96 1.07
N GLU A 37 -10.31 9.02 1.71
CA GLU A 37 -11.12 10.22 2.03
C GLU A 37 -12.39 9.90 2.84
N GLY A 38 -12.29 8.97 3.78
CA GLY A 38 -13.42 8.55 4.61
C GLY A 38 -14.40 7.59 3.91
N LYS A 39 -14.19 7.23 2.65
CA LYS A 39 -15.04 6.30 1.89
C LYS A 39 -14.46 4.88 1.91
N GLN A 40 -15.33 3.88 1.80
CA GLN A 40 -14.88 2.50 1.68
C GLN A 40 -13.97 2.33 0.45
N MET A 41 -12.81 1.70 0.65
CA MET A 41 -11.90 1.38 -0.44
C MET A 41 -12.54 0.31 -1.36
N ARG A 42 -12.56 0.59 -2.64
CA ARG A 42 -13.05 -0.36 -3.67
C ARG A 42 -11.95 -1.32 -4.09
N SER A 43 -12.30 -2.34 -4.86
CA SER A 43 -11.37 -3.33 -5.39
C SER A 43 -10.65 -2.88 -6.67
N ASP A 44 -11.09 -1.81 -7.29
CA ASP A 44 -10.50 -1.20 -8.48
C ASP A 44 -9.57 -0.03 -8.07
N TRP A 45 -8.27 -0.25 -8.14
CA TRP A 45 -7.27 0.71 -7.71
C TRP A 45 -6.58 1.38 -8.90
N HIS A 46 -6.68 2.69 -8.97
CA HIS A 46 -5.91 3.48 -9.93
C HIS A 46 -4.55 3.84 -9.32
N ILE A 47 -3.54 3.03 -9.60
CA ILE A 47 -2.17 3.25 -9.16
C ILE A 47 -1.30 3.41 -10.41
N PRO A 48 -0.61 4.54 -10.60
CA PRO A 48 0.27 4.71 -11.74
C PRO A 48 1.42 3.69 -11.68
N ILE A 49 1.91 3.32 -12.85
CA ILE A 49 3.11 2.49 -12.94
C ILE A 49 4.30 3.23 -12.31
N CYS A 50 5.23 2.45 -11.76
CA CYS A 50 6.45 3.01 -11.20
C CYS A 50 7.20 3.85 -12.25
N ALA A 51 7.29 5.16 -12.04
CA ALA A 51 7.87 6.14 -12.96
C ALA A 51 8.58 7.29 -12.22
N GLY A 52 9.17 8.22 -12.97
CA GLY A 52 9.78 9.42 -12.41
C GLY A 52 10.88 9.11 -11.40
N LYS A 53 10.89 9.84 -10.27
CA LYS A 53 11.91 9.73 -9.20
C LYS A 53 11.88 8.40 -8.44
N GLU A 54 10.73 7.73 -8.41
CA GLU A 54 10.57 6.42 -7.78
C GLU A 54 11.26 5.32 -8.60
N ARG A 55 11.31 5.48 -9.92
CA ARG A 55 11.90 4.51 -10.82
C ARG A 55 13.41 4.47 -10.66
N LEU A 56 13.92 3.33 -10.22
CA LEU A 56 15.35 3.13 -10.05
C LEU A 56 16.07 3.07 -11.41
N ARG A 57 17.14 3.83 -11.51
CA ARG A 57 17.98 3.91 -12.71
C ARG A 57 19.44 3.68 -12.34
N GLU A 58 20.18 3.10 -13.27
CA GLU A 58 21.63 3.01 -13.21
C GLU A 58 22.26 4.35 -13.63
N SER A 59 23.58 4.46 -13.43
CA SER A 59 24.34 5.66 -13.83
C SER A 59 24.23 5.99 -15.33
N ASN A 60 24.02 4.96 -16.17
CA ASN A 60 23.79 5.08 -17.61
C ASN A 60 22.31 5.40 -17.97
N ASN A 61 21.48 5.76 -16.99
CA ASN A 61 20.05 6.02 -17.13
C ASN A 61 19.18 4.81 -17.55
N GLN A 62 19.73 3.61 -17.59
CA GLN A 62 18.96 2.39 -17.82
C GLN A 62 18.14 2.02 -16.57
N ARG A 63 17.10 1.20 -16.77
CA ARG A 63 16.26 0.72 -15.68
C ARG A 63 17.00 -0.30 -14.85
N SER A 64 17.22 -0.03 -13.56
CA SER A 64 17.87 -0.98 -12.65
C SER A 64 17.06 -2.25 -12.40
N HIS A 65 15.73 -2.20 -12.62
CA HIS A 65 14.85 -3.36 -12.53
C HIS A 65 13.68 -3.20 -13.51
N PRO A 66 13.42 -4.15 -14.41
CA PRO A 66 12.41 -4.00 -15.48
C PRO A 66 10.98 -3.92 -14.95
N THR A 67 10.67 -4.64 -13.89
CA THR A 67 9.32 -4.80 -13.32
C THR A 67 9.17 -4.26 -11.91
N GLN A 68 9.88 -3.17 -11.56
CA GLN A 68 9.73 -2.52 -10.25
C GLN A 68 8.26 -2.16 -10.01
N LYS A 69 7.70 -2.66 -8.92
CA LYS A 69 6.33 -2.33 -8.51
C LYS A 69 6.29 -0.98 -7.79
N PRO A 70 5.21 -0.19 -7.96
CA PRO A 70 5.08 1.10 -7.28
C PRO A 70 4.94 0.94 -5.77
N GLU A 71 5.56 1.85 -5.03
CA GLU A 71 5.50 1.87 -3.57
C GLU A 71 4.06 2.04 -3.06
N ALA A 72 3.25 2.84 -3.75
CA ALA A 72 1.84 3.05 -3.41
C ALA A 72 1.01 1.75 -3.43
N LEU A 73 1.35 0.79 -4.29
CA LEU A 73 0.70 -0.52 -4.32
C LEU A 73 1.02 -1.31 -3.05
N LEU A 74 2.33 -1.44 -2.74
CA LEU A 74 2.77 -2.20 -1.57
C LEU A 74 2.36 -1.52 -0.26
N TYR A 75 2.36 -0.19 -0.20
CA TYR A 75 1.82 0.57 0.90
C TYR A 75 0.38 0.17 1.21
N ARG A 76 -0.49 0.18 0.20
CA ARG A 76 -1.91 -0.17 0.34
C ARG A 76 -2.11 -1.62 0.76
N ILE A 77 -1.38 -2.56 0.14
CA ILE A 77 -1.44 -3.99 0.47
C ILE A 77 -1.04 -4.24 1.93
N LEU A 78 0.11 -3.72 2.35
CA LEU A 78 0.62 -3.94 3.70
C LEU A 78 -0.25 -3.25 4.76
N LEU A 79 -0.70 -2.04 4.47
CA LEU A 79 -1.63 -1.33 5.36
C LEU A 79 -2.94 -2.09 5.53
N ALA A 80 -3.46 -2.70 4.45
CA ALA A 80 -4.70 -3.46 4.48
C ALA A 80 -4.59 -4.75 5.30
N SER A 81 -3.47 -5.48 5.17
CA SER A 81 -3.38 -6.90 5.54
C SER A 81 -2.40 -7.21 6.67
N SER A 82 -1.81 -6.20 7.31
CA SER A 82 -0.83 -6.42 8.39
C SER A 82 -0.89 -5.33 9.46
N GLN A 83 -0.36 -5.65 10.64
CA GLN A 83 -0.19 -4.75 11.77
C GLN A 83 1.28 -4.31 11.93
N LYS A 84 1.52 -3.23 12.68
CA LYS A 84 2.88 -2.85 13.11
C LYS A 84 3.52 -4.00 13.86
N GLY A 85 4.76 -4.33 13.51
CA GLY A 85 5.51 -5.44 14.10
C GLY A 85 5.31 -6.80 13.43
N ASP A 86 4.29 -6.96 12.58
CA ASP A 86 4.08 -8.20 11.82
C ASP A 86 5.26 -8.53 10.90
N LEU A 87 5.42 -9.80 10.61
CA LEU A 87 6.44 -10.31 9.71
C LEU A 87 5.89 -10.46 8.29
N ILE A 88 6.50 -9.75 7.35
CA ILE A 88 6.19 -9.81 5.92
C ILE A 88 7.20 -10.70 5.21
N LEU A 89 6.72 -11.65 4.43
CA LEU A 89 7.57 -12.50 3.58
C LEU A 89 7.37 -12.12 2.11
N ASP A 90 8.47 -11.83 1.41
CA ASP A 90 8.50 -11.67 -0.03
C ASP A 90 9.53 -12.64 -0.64
N PRO A 91 9.09 -13.76 -1.21
CA PRO A 91 10.00 -14.76 -1.79
C PRO A 91 10.57 -14.36 -3.15
N PHE A 92 10.17 -13.21 -3.72
CA PHE A 92 10.62 -12.68 -5.00
C PHE A 92 10.92 -11.18 -4.88
N LEU A 93 11.83 -10.84 -3.95
CA LEU A 93 12.04 -9.47 -3.46
C LEU A 93 12.37 -8.45 -4.57
N GLY A 94 13.11 -8.85 -5.60
CA GLY A 94 13.53 -7.99 -6.69
C GLY A 94 14.25 -6.73 -6.18
N SER A 95 13.78 -5.57 -6.59
CA SER A 95 14.34 -4.28 -6.18
C SER A 95 14.03 -3.88 -4.73
N GLY A 96 13.34 -4.70 -3.96
CA GLY A 96 13.07 -4.51 -2.53
C GLY A 96 11.91 -3.58 -2.20
N THR A 97 10.95 -3.37 -3.08
CA THR A 97 9.82 -2.45 -2.81
C THR A 97 9.01 -2.89 -1.59
N THR A 98 8.72 -4.21 -1.45
CA THR A 98 8.04 -4.76 -0.28
C THR A 98 8.81 -4.49 1.01
N ALA A 99 10.11 -4.74 1.04
CA ALA A 99 10.94 -4.51 2.22
C ALA A 99 11.03 -3.02 2.60
N VAL A 100 11.13 -2.14 1.60
CA VAL A 100 11.10 -0.68 1.80
C VAL A 100 9.78 -0.26 2.45
N MET A 101 8.65 -0.76 1.94
CA MET A 101 7.34 -0.43 2.50
C MET A 101 7.13 -1.06 3.88
N ALA A 102 7.56 -2.29 4.11
CA ALA A 102 7.53 -2.92 5.41
C ALA A 102 8.31 -2.08 6.45
N LYS A 103 9.53 -1.65 6.11
CA LYS A 103 10.32 -0.76 6.97
C LYS A 103 9.64 0.59 7.22
N LYS A 104 9.12 1.25 6.18
CA LYS A 104 8.40 2.52 6.32
C LYS A 104 7.21 2.39 7.28
N LEU A 105 6.48 1.29 7.20
CA LEU A 105 5.29 1.01 7.99
C LEU A 105 5.58 0.27 9.32
N GLN A 106 6.83 0.15 9.72
CA GLN A 106 7.26 -0.50 10.97
C GLN A 106 6.85 -1.99 11.07
N ARG A 107 6.89 -2.71 9.94
CA ARG A 107 6.78 -4.16 9.88
C ARG A 107 8.17 -4.79 9.77
N ASN A 108 8.32 -6.00 10.31
CA ASN A 108 9.48 -6.84 10.03
C ASN A 108 9.34 -7.46 8.65
N PHE A 109 10.45 -7.88 8.05
CA PHE A 109 10.38 -8.56 6.75
C PHE A 109 11.47 -9.60 6.57
N ILE A 110 11.15 -10.59 5.75
CA ILE A 110 12.08 -11.54 5.14
C ILE A 110 11.91 -11.41 3.63
N GLY A 111 13.00 -11.10 2.94
CA GLY A 111 13.03 -11.03 1.48
C GLY A 111 13.97 -12.07 0.91
N ILE A 112 13.54 -12.80 -0.12
CA ILE A 112 14.36 -13.78 -0.84
C ILE A 112 14.56 -13.27 -2.27
N GLU A 113 15.81 -13.26 -2.72
CA GLU A 113 16.20 -12.86 -4.07
C GLU A 113 17.45 -13.63 -4.48
N GLN A 114 17.46 -14.17 -5.69
CA GLN A 114 18.59 -14.93 -6.20
C GLN A 114 19.64 -14.06 -6.89
N ASP A 115 19.23 -12.91 -7.45
CA ASP A 115 20.12 -12.00 -8.16
C ASP A 115 20.88 -11.11 -7.16
N LYS A 116 22.21 -11.25 -7.17
CA LYS A 116 23.09 -10.51 -6.25
C LYS A 116 23.04 -9.00 -6.47
N GLU A 117 22.79 -8.53 -7.69
CA GLU A 117 22.70 -7.09 -7.99
C GLU A 117 21.38 -6.52 -7.45
N TYR A 118 20.28 -7.27 -7.56
CA TYR A 118 19.01 -6.86 -6.93
C TYR A 118 19.11 -6.87 -5.42
N ILE A 119 19.82 -7.83 -4.81
CA ILE A 119 20.10 -7.83 -3.36
C ILE A 119 20.86 -6.56 -2.95
N LYS A 120 21.91 -6.18 -3.68
CA LYS A 120 22.68 -4.94 -3.41
C LYS A 120 21.78 -3.71 -3.52
N LEU A 121 20.96 -3.65 -4.56
CA LEU A 121 20.02 -2.56 -4.80
C LEU A 121 19.00 -2.45 -3.66
N ALA A 122 18.37 -3.55 -3.26
CA ALA A 122 17.42 -3.59 -2.14
C ALA A 122 18.07 -3.14 -0.83
N LYS A 123 19.28 -3.62 -0.52
CA LYS A 123 20.04 -3.21 0.67
C LYS A 123 20.36 -1.71 0.66
N LYS A 124 20.73 -1.14 -0.50
CA LYS A 124 20.99 0.31 -0.65
C LYS A 124 19.72 1.11 -0.37
N ARG A 125 18.57 0.72 -0.96
CA ARG A 125 17.27 1.37 -0.71
C ARG A 125 16.91 1.32 0.76
N LEU A 126 17.03 0.16 1.40
CA LEU A 126 16.72 -0.01 2.82
C LEU A 126 17.55 0.88 3.73
N LYS A 127 18.85 1.07 3.44
CA LYS A 127 19.70 2.00 4.20
C LYS A 127 19.21 3.45 4.10
N GLN A 128 18.70 3.86 2.96
CA GLN A 128 18.20 5.22 2.71
C GLN A 128 16.75 5.43 3.17
N THR A 129 16.03 4.35 3.46
CA THR A 129 14.62 4.40 3.85
C THR A 129 14.49 4.86 5.30
N LYS A 130 13.75 5.94 5.52
CA LYS A 130 13.29 6.38 6.83
C LYS A 130 11.96 5.73 7.17
N VAL A 131 11.74 5.50 8.45
CA VAL A 131 10.45 5.08 9.00
C VAL A 131 9.48 6.26 8.85
N LEU A 132 8.24 5.99 8.49
CA LEU A 132 7.19 7.01 8.54
C LEU A 132 6.88 7.33 10.01
N GLU A 133 6.75 8.60 10.32
CA GLU A 133 6.38 9.05 11.66
C GLU A 133 4.97 8.57 12.01
N ASP A 134 4.70 8.44 13.31
CA ASP A 134 3.55 7.68 13.86
C ASP A 134 2.16 8.15 13.39
N GLU A 135 2.00 9.34 12.84
CA GLU A 135 0.69 9.84 12.37
C GLU A 135 0.04 8.97 11.30
N VAL A 136 0.84 8.34 10.43
CA VAL A 136 0.34 7.43 9.39
C VAL A 136 0.14 6.00 9.93
N VAL A 137 0.83 5.66 11.03
CA VAL A 137 0.82 4.33 11.64
C VAL A 137 -0.18 4.22 12.78
N THR A 138 -0.49 5.32 13.47
CA THR A 138 -1.49 5.39 14.55
C THR A 138 -2.93 5.38 14.06
N MET A 139 -3.16 5.44 12.75
CA MET A 139 -4.49 5.25 12.14
C MET A 139 -5.06 3.83 12.31
N THR A 140 -4.44 2.97 13.11
CA THR A 140 -4.98 1.66 13.53
C THR A 140 -5.97 1.76 14.69
N LYS A 141 -6.59 2.92 14.91
CA LYS A 141 -7.64 3.04 15.92
C LYS A 141 -8.82 2.15 15.54
N SER A 142 -9.21 1.28 16.43
CA SER A 142 -10.44 0.52 16.31
C SER A 142 -11.60 1.50 16.11
N ARG A 143 -12.61 1.13 15.31
CA ARG A 143 -13.85 1.93 15.18
C ARG A 143 -14.49 2.27 16.53
N LYS A 144 -14.20 1.48 17.57
CA LYS A 144 -14.65 1.72 18.95
C LYS A 144 -13.91 2.90 19.60
N ASP A 145 -12.71 3.21 19.15
CA ASP A 145 -11.82 4.23 19.72
C ASP A 145 -11.96 5.59 19.02
N LEU A 146 -12.73 5.65 17.93
CA LEU A 146 -13.03 6.90 17.25
C LEU A 146 -14.10 7.67 18.02
N PRO A 147 -13.95 8.98 18.25
CA PRO A 147 -14.98 9.79 18.84
C PRO A 147 -16.26 9.69 18.00
N LYS A 148 -17.36 9.32 18.65
CA LYS A 148 -18.69 9.33 18.02
C LYS A 148 -19.15 10.77 17.98
N VAL A 149 -19.01 11.42 16.85
CA VAL A 149 -19.54 12.76 16.63
C VAL A 149 -21.04 12.61 16.31
N PRO A 150 -21.94 13.18 17.10
CA PRO A 150 -23.37 13.16 16.82
C PRO A 150 -23.67 13.84 15.48
N PHE A 151 -24.66 13.33 14.75
CA PHE A 151 -25.04 13.90 13.45
C PHE A 151 -25.33 15.41 13.51
N GLY A 152 -26.01 15.85 14.59
CA GLY A 152 -26.30 17.27 14.80
C GLY A 152 -25.06 18.15 14.86
N GLU A 153 -24.00 17.67 15.50
CA GLU A 153 -22.73 18.39 15.60
C GLU A 153 -22.03 18.52 14.24
N LEU A 154 -22.15 17.52 13.35
CA LEU A 154 -21.65 17.59 11.99
C LEU A 154 -22.39 18.63 11.13
N VAL A 155 -23.70 18.82 11.39
CA VAL A 155 -24.50 19.86 10.74
C VAL A 155 -24.13 21.23 11.29
N GLU A 156 -23.98 21.40 12.60
CA GLU A 156 -23.57 22.65 13.24
C GLU A 156 -22.17 23.10 12.80
N GLN A 157 -21.24 22.18 12.60
CA GLN A 157 -19.90 22.45 12.10
C GLN A 157 -19.84 22.69 10.57
N GLY A 158 -20.98 22.62 9.87
CA GLY A 158 -21.08 22.82 8.43
C GLY A 158 -20.46 21.69 7.58
N ILE A 159 -20.12 20.57 8.20
CA ILE A 159 -19.54 19.38 7.52
C ILE A 159 -20.63 18.68 6.68
N ILE A 160 -21.88 18.70 7.17
CA ILE A 160 -23.05 18.19 6.48
C ILE A 160 -24.02 19.35 6.29
N PRO A 161 -24.45 19.67 5.05
CA PRO A 161 -25.42 20.74 4.83
C PRO A 161 -26.77 20.39 5.45
N PRO A 162 -27.51 21.39 5.99
CA PRO A 162 -28.87 21.19 6.48
C PRO A 162 -29.77 20.62 5.39
N GLY A 163 -30.51 19.56 5.69
CA GLY A 163 -31.37 18.89 4.71
C GLY A 163 -30.72 17.79 3.88
N ALA A 164 -29.46 17.45 4.13
CA ALA A 164 -28.82 16.31 3.48
C ALA A 164 -29.53 14.99 3.85
N VAL A 165 -29.95 14.24 2.86
CA VAL A 165 -30.50 12.89 3.00
C VAL A 165 -29.36 11.90 2.84
N LEU A 166 -29.08 11.10 3.88
CA LEU A 166 -28.16 9.97 3.79
C LEU A 166 -28.89 8.82 3.09
N THR A 167 -28.53 8.55 1.85
CA THR A 167 -28.97 7.36 1.08
C THR A 167 -27.97 6.22 1.27
#